data_62ef8ce4a0a456fcd909f2b951a98b09
#
_entry.id   62ef8ce4a0a456fcd909f2b951a98b09
#
_cell.length_a   1.000
_cell.length_b   1.000
_cell.length_c   1.000
_cell.angle_alpha   90.00
_cell.angle_beta   90.00
_cell.angle_gamma   90.00
#
_symmetry.space_group_name_H-M   'P 1'
#
loop_
_entity.id
_entity.type
_entity.pdbx_description
1 polymer ?
#
loop_
_entity_poly.entity_id
_entity_poly.type
_entity_poly.pdbx_seq_one_letter_code
_entity_poly.pdbx_strand_id
1 'polypeptide(L)'
;KFVIIFLSLVLFSCQNKIAINENELINGLEISRYIRTNEFSGSISIMYLENETLKSKRYYKKGKKNGHHQGWWPNGTKKYSFYFKNDMSVGEHLQWHQNGNLFTHKNFRNGLEDGEQKAWDLNGDLMYKYIYNDGRKYGIQGSVVCNGGKDLADKND
;
A
#
# COMPACT_ATOMS: atom_id res chain seq x y z
N LYS A 1 -19.61 -8.45 26.59
CA LYS A 1 -20.43 -7.63 25.68
C LYS A 1 -20.23 -8.17 24.28
N PHE A 2 -21.27 -8.86 23.79
CA PHE A 2 -21.28 -9.38 22.41
C PHE A 2 -21.48 -8.20 21.45
N VAL A 3 -20.54 -7.99 20.53
CA VAL A 3 -20.71 -7.08 19.40
C VAL A 3 -21.59 -7.80 18.39
N ILE A 4 -22.84 -7.40 18.30
CA ILE A 4 -23.79 -7.90 17.30
C ILE A 4 -23.43 -7.21 15.99
N ILE A 5 -22.76 -7.92 15.09
CA ILE A 5 -22.57 -7.48 13.71
C ILE A 5 -23.93 -7.63 13.04
N PHE A 6 -24.59 -6.51 12.76
CA PHE A 6 -25.79 -6.50 11.93
C PHE A 6 -25.39 -6.86 10.49
N LEU A 7 -25.50 -8.13 10.17
CA LEU A 7 -25.38 -8.63 8.81
C LEU A 7 -26.71 -8.36 8.09
N SER A 8 -26.87 -7.20 7.46
CA SER A 8 -27.96 -6.99 6.53
C SER A 8 -27.67 -7.81 5.27
N LEU A 9 -28.32 -8.97 5.19
CA LEU A 9 -28.36 -9.78 3.96
C LEU A 9 -29.16 -9.02 2.88
N VAL A 10 -28.47 -8.30 2.03
CA VAL A 10 -29.01 -7.91 0.73
C VAL A 10 -28.51 -8.92 -0.29
N LEU A 11 -29.37 -9.88 -0.60
CA LEU A 11 -29.18 -10.82 -1.71
C LEU A 11 -29.36 -10.07 -3.03
N PHE A 12 -28.26 -9.57 -3.60
CA PHE A 12 -28.11 -9.44 -5.05
C PHE A 12 -26.65 -9.17 -5.41
N SER A 13 -26.08 -10.03 -6.23
CA SER A 13 -24.68 -10.00 -6.73
C SER A 13 -23.63 -10.67 -5.83
N CYS A 14 -22.96 -11.65 -6.37
CA CYS A 14 -22.05 -12.62 -5.78
C CYS A 14 -20.72 -12.05 -5.21
N GLN A 15 -20.72 -10.85 -4.62
CA GLN A 15 -19.56 -10.27 -3.93
C GLN A 15 -19.94 -9.78 -2.55
N ASN A 16 -19.44 -10.46 -1.52
CA ASN A 16 -19.55 -9.99 -0.14
C ASN A 16 -18.81 -8.64 0.00
N LYS A 17 -19.52 -7.62 0.47
CA LYS A 17 -18.96 -6.30 0.74
C LYS A 17 -19.12 -6.01 2.22
N ILE A 18 -18.03 -5.69 2.89
CA ILE A 18 -18.02 -5.28 4.30
C ILE A 18 -17.52 -3.84 4.34
N ALA A 19 -18.27 -2.96 4.99
CA ALA A 19 -17.87 -1.61 5.30
C ALA A 19 -17.77 -1.45 6.82
N ILE A 20 -16.67 -0.92 7.30
CA ILE A 20 -16.38 -0.69 8.72
C ILE A 20 -15.76 0.70 8.88
N ASN A 21 -16.00 1.32 10.03
CA ASN A 21 -15.27 2.53 10.40
C ASN A 21 -13.94 2.15 11.10
N GLU A 22 -13.01 3.09 11.23
CA GLU A 22 -11.70 2.80 11.79
C GLU A 22 -11.72 2.47 13.29
N ASN A 23 -12.75 2.88 14.07
CA ASN A 23 -12.90 2.51 15.47
C ASN A 23 -13.31 1.05 15.67
N GLU A 24 -14.05 0.48 14.71
CA GLU A 24 -14.37 -0.95 14.71
C GLU A 24 -13.12 -1.81 14.44
N LEU A 25 -12.03 -1.17 13.97
CA LEU A 25 -10.71 -1.76 13.81
C LEU A 25 -9.91 -1.88 15.11
N ILE A 26 -10.49 -1.72 16.29
CA ILE A 26 -9.79 -1.82 17.58
C ILE A 26 -8.93 -3.10 17.68
N ASN A 27 -9.18 -4.05 16.77
CA ASN A 27 -8.30 -5.19 16.56
C ASN A 27 -8.17 -5.53 15.06
N GLY A 28 -7.26 -4.89 14.37
CA GLY A 28 -6.87 -5.30 12.99
C GLY A 28 -6.50 -6.79 12.89
N LEU A 29 -6.15 -7.42 14.03
CA LEU A 29 -5.97 -8.86 14.19
C LEU A 29 -7.30 -9.64 14.06
N GLU A 30 -8.43 -9.13 14.56
CA GLU A 30 -9.73 -9.82 14.47
C GLU A 30 -10.23 -9.85 13.03
N ILE A 31 -10.11 -8.76 12.30
CA ILE A 31 -10.49 -8.73 10.88
C ILE A 31 -9.61 -9.67 10.06
N SER A 32 -8.29 -9.65 10.31
CA SER A 32 -7.37 -10.55 9.63
C SER A 32 -7.66 -12.02 9.94
N ARG A 33 -8.04 -12.31 11.20
CA ARG A 33 -8.47 -13.64 11.63
C ARG A 33 -9.77 -14.03 10.94
N TYR A 34 -10.80 -13.16 11.00
CA TYR A 34 -12.09 -13.39 10.34
C TYR A 34 -11.92 -13.70 8.85
N ILE A 35 -11.14 -12.90 8.13
CA ILE A 35 -10.85 -13.09 6.69
C ILE A 35 -10.30 -14.49 6.43
N ARG A 36 -9.31 -14.93 7.21
CA ARG A 36 -8.65 -16.22 7.03
C ARG A 36 -9.52 -17.40 7.47
N THR A 37 -10.12 -17.32 8.65
CA THR A 37 -10.91 -18.41 9.25
C THR A 37 -12.16 -18.71 8.43
N ASN A 38 -12.79 -17.67 7.87
CA ASN A 38 -14.03 -17.82 7.08
C ASN A 38 -13.78 -17.91 5.58
N GLU A 39 -12.52 -18.02 5.15
CA GLU A 39 -12.14 -18.03 3.72
C GLU A 39 -12.83 -16.90 2.93
N PHE A 40 -12.92 -15.71 3.52
CA PHE A 40 -13.68 -14.59 2.99
C PHE A 40 -13.32 -14.29 1.55
N SER A 41 -14.34 -14.11 0.73
CA SER A 41 -14.21 -13.65 -0.66
C SER A 41 -15.10 -12.44 -0.88
N GLY A 42 -14.50 -11.31 -1.28
CA GLY A 42 -15.21 -10.05 -1.44
C GLY A 42 -14.33 -8.84 -1.21
N SER A 43 -14.92 -7.70 -0.87
CA SER A 43 -14.18 -6.48 -0.57
C SER A 43 -14.47 -5.98 0.84
N ILE A 44 -13.43 -5.43 1.47
CA ILE A 44 -13.53 -4.72 2.77
C ILE A 44 -13.18 -3.26 2.51
N SER A 45 -14.10 -2.38 2.88
CA SER A 45 -13.93 -0.93 2.87
C SER A 45 -13.79 -0.43 4.30
N ILE A 46 -12.80 0.41 4.55
CA ILE A 46 -12.56 1.05 5.83
C ILE A 46 -12.75 2.54 5.63
N MET A 47 -13.55 3.18 6.50
CA MET A 47 -13.84 4.60 6.45
C MET A 47 -13.07 5.34 7.55
N TYR A 48 -12.67 6.58 7.29
CA TYR A 48 -12.23 7.48 8.35
C TYR A 48 -13.39 7.84 9.25
N LEU A 49 -13.14 7.92 10.54
CA LEU A 49 -14.18 8.25 11.53
C LEU A 49 -14.61 9.72 11.45
N GLU A 50 -13.63 10.61 11.26
CA GLU A 50 -13.86 12.07 11.36
C GLU A 50 -14.76 12.63 10.26
N ASN A 51 -14.66 12.08 9.05
CA ASN A 51 -15.34 12.63 7.87
C ASN A 51 -16.05 11.57 7.00
N GLU A 52 -16.12 10.33 7.48
CA GLU A 52 -16.76 9.22 6.79
C GLU A 52 -16.25 8.98 5.36
N THR A 53 -15.05 9.50 5.04
CA THR A 53 -14.44 9.27 3.74
C THR A 53 -13.73 7.92 3.69
N LEU A 54 -13.55 7.40 2.48
CA LEU A 54 -12.94 6.09 2.28
C LEU A 54 -11.44 6.14 2.61
N LYS A 55 -11.03 5.38 3.64
CA LYS A 55 -9.63 5.21 4.05
C LYS A 55 -8.93 4.12 3.23
N SER A 56 -9.60 2.99 3.02
CA SER A 56 -9.06 1.92 2.18
C SER A 56 -10.15 1.00 1.63
N LYS A 57 -9.86 0.37 0.48
CA LYS A 57 -10.65 -0.70 -0.11
C LYS A 57 -9.74 -1.84 -0.52
N ARG A 58 -10.04 -3.04 -0.01
CA ARG A 58 -9.19 -4.22 -0.16
C ARG A 58 -10.01 -5.40 -0.63
N TYR A 59 -9.48 -6.18 -1.57
CA TYR A 59 -10.14 -7.34 -2.14
C TYR A 59 -9.49 -8.63 -1.68
N TYR A 60 -10.33 -9.63 -1.39
CA TYR A 60 -9.91 -10.94 -0.92
C TYR A 60 -10.60 -12.05 -1.70
N LYS A 61 -9.92 -13.19 -1.83
CA LYS A 61 -10.47 -14.43 -2.39
C LYS A 61 -10.00 -15.61 -1.55
N LYS A 62 -10.94 -16.37 -0.97
CA LYS A 62 -10.64 -17.51 -0.09
C LYS A 62 -9.64 -17.13 1.02
N GLY A 63 -9.92 -16.05 1.75
CA GLY A 63 -9.09 -15.57 2.85
C GLY A 63 -7.76 -14.93 2.48
N LYS A 64 -7.39 -14.86 1.19
CA LYS A 64 -6.13 -14.31 0.68
C LYS A 64 -6.34 -12.97 0.01
N LYS A 65 -5.36 -12.05 0.14
CA LYS A 65 -5.35 -10.82 -0.65
C LYS A 65 -5.37 -11.17 -2.13
N ASN A 66 -6.31 -10.55 -2.87
CA ASN A 66 -6.46 -10.84 -4.30
C ASN A 66 -7.13 -9.67 -5.01
N GLY A 67 -6.53 -9.18 -6.08
CA GLY A 67 -7.03 -8.01 -6.82
C GLY A 67 -6.43 -6.70 -6.33
N HIS A 68 -7.13 -5.61 -6.59
CA HIS A 68 -6.66 -4.25 -6.38
C HIS A 68 -6.92 -3.76 -4.96
N HIS A 69 -5.89 -3.40 -4.23
CA HIS A 69 -5.95 -2.79 -2.90
C HIS A 69 -5.60 -1.31 -3.00
N GLN A 70 -6.46 -0.45 -2.52
CA GLN A 70 -6.32 1.01 -2.59
C GLN A 70 -6.45 1.64 -1.22
N GLY A 71 -5.80 2.77 -1.03
CA GLY A 71 -5.96 3.61 0.16
C GLY A 71 -5.90 5.08 -0.18
N TRP A 72 -6.48 5.89 0.69
CA TRP A 72 -6.56 7.35 0.58
C TRP A 72 -6.12 8.00 1.87
N TRP A 73 -5.65 9.20 1.78
CA TRP A 73 -5.39 10.09 2.90
C TRP A 73 -6.70 10.74 3.38
N PRO A 74 -6.76 11.30 4.60
CA PRO A 74 -7.98 11.97 5.10
C PRO A 74 -8.47 13.12 4.20
N ASN A 75 -7.57 13.78 3.47
CA ASN A 75 -7.89 14.82 2.49
C ASN A 75 -8.41 14.29 1.15
N GLY A 76 -8.63 12.97 1.02
CA GLY A 76 -9.14 12.33 -0.18
C GLY A 76 -8.10 12.03 -1.27
N THR A 77 -6.85 12.50 -1.13
CA THR A 77 -5.79 12.15 -2.07
C THR A 77 -5.43 10.68 -1.98
N LYS A 78 -5.05 10.08 -3.10
CA LYS A 78 -4.64 8.67 -3.12
C LYS A 78 -3.39 8.47 -2.27
N LYS A 79 -3.39 7.40 -1.45
CA LYS A 79 -2.26 7.02 -0.60
C LYS A 79 -1.49 5.86 -1.17
N TYR A 80 -2.19 4.82 -1.67
CA TYR A 80 -1.56 3.66 -2.30
C TYR A 80 -2.50 2.96 -3.30
N SER A 81 -1.87 2.22 -4.21
CA SER A 81 -2.52 1.38 -5.22
C SER A 81 -1.65 0.15 -5.42
N PHE A 82 -2.11 -1.01 -4.94
CA PHE A 82 -1.36 -2.26 -4.93
C PHE A 82 -2.18 -3.39 -5.55
N TYR A 83 -1.52 -4.29 -6.25
CA TYR A 83 -2.14 -5.48 -6.81
C TYR A 83 -1.61 -6.74 -6.15
N PHE A 84 -2.54 -7.64 -5.80
CA PHE A 84 -2.22 -8.93 -5.17
C PHE A 84 -2.87 -10.09 -5.91
N LYS A 85 -2.17 -11.24 -5.91
CA LYS A 85 -2.69 -12.54 -6.34
C LYS A 85 -2.30 -13.58 -5.30
N ASN A 86 -3.28 -14.14 -4.59
CA ASN A 86 -3.07 -15.15 -3.53
C ASN A 86 -2.01 -14.71 -2.50
N ASP A 87 -2.17 -13.52 -1.89
CA ASP A 87 -1.26 -12.85 -0.96
C ASP A 87 0.08 -12.35 -1.55
N MET A 88 0.43 -12.74 -2.76
CA MET A 88 1.65 -12.28 -3.43
C MET A 88 1.43 -10.93 -4.11
N SER A 89 2.38 -10.02 -3.94
CA SER A 89 2.44 -8.76 -4.69
C SER A 89 2.69 -9.04 -6.17
N VAL A 90 1.93 -8.39 -7.07
CA VAL A 90 2.08 -8.51 -8.53
C VAL A 90 1.87 -7.17 -9.22
N GLY A 91 2.59 -6.94 -10.32
CA GLY A 91 2.45 -5.73 -11.11
C GLY A 91 2.96 -4.48 -10.39
N GLU A 92 2.39 -3.35 -10.74
CA GLU A 92 2.79 -2.05 -10.19
C GLU A 92 2.18 -1.81 -8.80
N HIS A 93 3.02 -1.37 -7.87
CA HIS A 93 2.65 -0.88 -6.56
C HIS A 93 3.05 0.59 -6.44
N LEU A 94 2.07 1.45 -6.33
CA LEU A 94 2.23 2.90 -6.27
C LEU A 94 1.87 3.42 -4.89
N GLN A 95 2.64 4.39 -4.38
CA GLN A 95 2.31 5.15 -3.17
C GLN A 95 2.48 6.64 -3.45
N TRP A 96 1.67 7.45 -2.78
CA TRP A 96 1.68 8.90 -2.90
C TRP A 96 1.83 9.57 -1.54
N HIS A 97 2.50 10.69 -1.51
CA HIS A 97 2.48 11.63 -0.41
C HIS A 97 1.09 12.27 -0.25
N GLN A 98 0.83 12.86 0.91
CA GLN A 98 -0.46 13.52 1.17
C GLN A 98 -0.70 14.75 0.28
N ASN A 99 0.35 15.37 -0.26
CA ASN A 99 0.27 16.46 -1.24
C ASN A 99 -0.07 15.98 -2.66
N GLY A 100 -0.18 14.66 -2.88
CA GLY A 100 -0.49 14.04 -4.16
C GLY A 100 0.74 13.67 -5.03
N ASN A 101 1.94 14.10 -4.67
CA ASN A 101 3.15 13.71 -5.37
C ASN A 101 3.43 12.22 -5.19
N LEU A 102 3.98 11.58 -6.22
CA LEU A 102 4.34 10.17 -6.16
C LEU A 102 5.48 9.98 -5.13
N PHE A 103 5.29 9.01 -4.22
CA PHE A 103 6.29 8.63 -3.22
C PHE A 103 7.09 7.42 -3.69
N THR A 104 6.42 6.33 -4.10
CA THR A 104 7.11 5.15 -4.62
C THR A 104 6.42 4.57 -5.85
N HIS A 105 7.22 4.05 -6.76
CA HIS A 105 6.80 3.18 -7.86
C HIS A 105 7.62 1.91 -7.79
N LYS A 106 6.99 0.81 -7.50
CA LYS A 106 7.61 -0.51 -7.37
C LYS A 106 6.92 -1.51 -8.28
N ASN A 107 7.70 -2.40 -8.86
CA ASN A 107 7.22 -3.50 -9.70
C ASN A 107 7.45 -4.83 -8.99
N PHE A 108 6.46 -5.73 -9.09
CA PHE A 108 6.49 -7.03 -8.44
C PHE A 108 6.10 -8.16 -9.40
N ARG A 109 6.78 -9.29 -9.27
CA ARG A 109 6.44 -10.55 -9.92
C ARG A 109 6.46 -11.66 -8.88
N ASN A 110 5.33 -12.36 -8.71
CA ASN A 110 5.19 -13.48 -7.77
C ASN A 110 5.67 -13.18 -6.33
N GLY A 111 5.38 -11.97 -5.83
CA GLY A 111 5.72 -11.53 -4.48
C GLY A 111 7.11 -10.92 -4.33
N LEU A 112 7.95 -10.99 -5.34
CA LEU A 112 9.31 -10.44 -5.33
C LEU A 112 9.39 -9.15 -6.15
N GLU A 113 10.26 -8.23 -5.74
CA GLU A 113 10.57 -7.04 -6.54
C GLU A 113 11.19 -7.49 -7.87
N ASP A 114 10.69 -6.93 -8.98
CA ASP A 114 11.11 -7.26 -10.34
C ASP A 114 10.98 -6.03 -11.24
N GLY A 115 12.00 -5.70 -12.00
CA GLY A 115 12.04 -4.49 -12.80
C GLY A 115 12.42 -3.24 -12.00
N GLU A 116 12.00 -2.09 -12.50
CA GLU A 116 12.37 -0.78 -11.97
C GLU A 116 11.66 -0.47 -10.65
N GLN A 117 12.43 0.10 -9.70
CA GLN A 117 11.99 0.54 -8.39
C GLN A 117 12.45 1.98 -8.18
N LYS A 118 11.53 2.86 -7.85
CA LYS A 118 11.80 4.30 -7.66
C LYS A 118 11.14 4.82 -6.39
N ALA A 119 11.76 5.85 -5.80
CA ALA A 119 11.11 6.68 -4.79
C ALA A 119 11.48 8.15 -4.98
N TRP A 120 10.56 9.00 -4.55
CA TRP A 120 10.68 10.47 -4.60
C TRP A 120 10.33 11.07 -3.24
N ASP A 121 10.92 12.17 -2.92
CA ASP A 121 10.59 12.95 -1.73
C ASP A 121 9.28 13.76 -1.90
N LEU A 122 8.95 14.57 -0.88
CA LEU A 122 7.77 15.44 -0.90
C LEU A 122 7.78 16.49 -2.01
N ASN A 123 8.97 16.90 -2.48
CA ASN A 123 9.15 17.89 -3.55
C ASN A 123 9.04 17.27 -4.93
N GLY A 124 9.13 15.93 -5.01
CA GLY A 124 9.19 15.17 -6.25
C GLY A 124 10.61 14.90 -6.73
N ASP A 125 11.62 15.18 -5.90
CA ASP A 125 13.01 14.87 -6.23
C ASP A 125 13.29 13.37 -6.05
N LEU A 126 14.02 12.80 -7.00
CA LEU A 126 14.30 11.36 -7.02
C LEU A 126 15.25 10.98 -5.87
N MET A 127 14.75 10.19 -4.92
CA MET A 127 15.53 9.67 -3.80
C MET A 127 16.38 8.47 -4.19
N TYR A 128 15.79 7.53 -4.93
CA TYR A 128 16.52 6.37 -5.45
C TYR A 128 15.85 5.79 -6.69
N LYS A 129 16.68 5.13 -7.50
CA LYS A 129 16.28 4.30 -8.62
C LYS A 129 17.17 3.07 -8.69
N TYR A 130 16.57 1.88 -8.73
CA TYR A 130 17.29 0.64 -8.97
C TYR A 130 16.40 -0.35 -9.74
N ILE A 131 17.02 -1.39 -10.28
CA ILE A 131 16.33 -2.42 -11.05
C ILE A 131 16.60 -3.78 -10.41
N TYR A 132 15.54 -4.57 -10.18
CA TYR A 132 15.65 -5.97 -9.90
C TYR A 132 15.49 -6.79 -11.17
N ASN A 133 16.42 -7.73 -11.38
CA ASN A 133 16.32 -8.74 -12.42
C ASN A 133 16.73 -10.07 -11.81
N ASP A 134 15.81 -11.08 -11.86
CA ASP A 134 15.99 -12.41 -11.30
C ASP A 134 16.51 -12.39 -9.84
N GLY A 135 15.90 -11.52 -9.01
CA GLY A 135 16.22 -11.38 -7.58
C GLY A 135 17.55 -10.67 -7.29
N ARG A 136 18.25 -10.18 -8.30
CA ARG A 136 19.48 -9.39 -8.14
C ARG A 136 19.20 -7.91 -8.36
N LYS A 137 19.76 -7.07 -7.50
CA LYS A 137 19.64 -5.62 -7.56
C LYS A 137 20.77 -5.02 -8.39
N TYR A 138 20.41 -4.17 -9.36
CA TYR A 138 21.32 -3.45 -10.24
C TYR A 138 21.05 -1.95 -10.19
N GLY A 139 22.12 -1.15 -10.25
CA GLY A 139 22.04 0.30 -10.34
C GLY A 139 21.50 0.92 -9.05
N ILE A 140 22.35 1.67 -8.36
CA ILE A 140 21.94 2.56 -7.26
C ILE A 140 22.15 3.97 -7.81
N GLN A 141 21.07 4.60 -8.27
CA GLN A 141 21.03 6.04 -8.41
C GLN A 141 20.23 6.58 -7.24
N GLY A 142 20.91 6.93 -6.18
CA GLY A 142 20.37 7.76 -5.12
C GLY A 142 21.12 9.07 -5.21
N SER A 143 20.43 10.20 -5.25
CA SER A 143 21.04 11.46 -4.88
C SER A 143 21.29 11.42 -3.37
N VAL A 144 22.43 10.88 -2.95
CA VAL A 144 22.97 11.26 -1.67
C VAL A 144 23.41 12.71 -1.86
N VAL A 145 22.54 13.64 -1.50
CA VAL A 145 22.98 15.01 -1.25
C VAL A 145 23.82 14.92 0.01
N CYS A 146 25.10 14.63 -0.16
CA CYS A 146 26.11 14.90 0.85
C CYS A 146 26.24 16.41 0.96
N ASN A 147 25.31 17.07 1.66
CA ASN A 147 25.51 18.41 2.16
C ASN A 147 26.55 18.32 3.28
N GLY A 148 27.80 18.62 2.96
CA GLY A 148 28.81 18.84 3.99
C GLY A 148 30.15 18.18 3.76
N GLY A 149 30.71 18.26 2.59
CA GLY A 149 32.15 18.12 2.37
C GLY A 149 32.68 19.46 1.89
N LYS A 150 33.02 20.37 2.78
CA LYS A 150 33.92 21.47 2.44
C LYS A 150 35.22 20.83 2.02
N ASP A 151 35.59 21.16 0.80
CA ASP A 151 36.84 20.85 0.19
C ASP A 151 38.01 21.12 1.16
N LEU A 152 38.68 20.07 1.61
CA LEU A 152 40.04 20.13 2.07
C LEU A 152 40.89 19.95 0.81
N ALA A 153 40.82 20.96 -0.05
CA ALA A 153 41.82 21.12 -1.07
C ALA A 153 43.04 21.80 -0.45
N ASP A 154 44.09 21.03 -0.43
CA ASP A 154 45.46 21.41 -0.72
C ASP A 154 46.02 22.70 -0.09
N LYS A 155 46.88 22.48 0.90
CA LYS A 155 48.01 23.36 1.19
C LYS A 155 49.25 22.49 1.40
N ASN A 156 49.92 22.19 0.30
CA ASN A 156 51.35 21.95 0.30
C ASN A 156 51.98 23.06 -0.53
N ASP A 157 52.61 23.97 0.18
CA ASP A 157 53.84 24.67 -0.19
C ASP A 157 54.71 24.78 1.08
#